data_4284109c1164a3b529a40ef452a06d8d
#
_entry.id   4284109c1164a3b529a40ef452a06d8d
#
_cell.length_a   1.000
_cell.length_b   1.000
_cell.length_c   1.000
_cell.angle_alpha   90.00
_cell.angle_beta   90.00
_cell.angle_gamma   90.00
#
_symmetry.space_group_name_H-M   'P 1'
#
loop_
_entity.id
_entity.type
_entity.pdbx_description
1 polymer ?
#
loop_
_entity_poly.entity_id
_entity_poly.type
_entity_poly.pdbx_seq_one_letter_code
_entity_poly.pdbx_strand_id
1 'polypeptide(L)' 'KACGGSENIVHVNYCTTRLRIELKNTEKFNFKELENTGAIDYKFLSNEVQIVYGVQAEHIYDMLQKYYI' A
#
# COMPACT_ATOMS: atom_id res chain seq x y z
N LYS A 1 5.00 7.31 7.44
CA LYS A 1 3.84 6.60 6.94
C LYS A 1 3.96 6.41 5.44
N ALA A 2 3.84 5.17 5.01
CA ALA A 2 4.13 4.81 3.61
C ALA A 2 3.23 5.52 2.60
N CYS A 3 1.97 5.76 2.95
CA CYS A 3 0.99 6.34 2.03
C CYS A 3 0.69 7.82 2.31
N GLY A 4 1.49 8.46 3.13
CA GLY A 4 1.30 9.86 3.46
C GLY A 4 0.24 10.12 4.53
N GLY A 5 -0.15 9.11 5.26
CA GLY A 5 -1.17 9.21 6.29
C GLY A 5 -2.57 8.90 5.77
N SER A 6 -3.50 8.72 6.67
CA SER A 6 -4.86 8.32 6.31
C SER A 6 -5.59 9.38 5.47
N GLU A 7 -5.26 10.65 5.64
CA GLU A 7 -5.86 11.72 4.85
C GLU A 7 -5.46 11.70 3.37
N ASN A 8 -4.40 10.97 3.03
CA ASN A 8 -3.97 10.83 1.64
C ASN A 8 -4.59 9.60 0.96
N ILE A 9 -5.28 8.77 1.70
CA ILE A 9 -5.87 7.54 1.19
C ILE A 9 -7.32 7.77 0.82
N VAL A 10 -7.66 7.51 -0.45
CA VAL A 10 -9.03 7.63 -0.95
C VAL A 10 -9.74 6.29 -0.78
N HIS A 11 -9.07 5.21 -1.18
CA HIS A 11 -9.69 3.89 -1.19
C HIS A 11 -8.61 2.83 -1.09
N VAL A 12 -8.93 1.73 -0.39
CA VAL A 12 -8.03 0.58 -0.28
C VAL A 12 -8.78 -0.67 -0.67
N ASN A 13 -8.14 -1.50 -1.49
CA ASN A 13 -8.66 -2.79 -1.89
C ASN A 13 -7.49 -3.78 -1.99
N TYR A 14 -7.78 -5.05 -2.13
CA TYR A 14 -6.72 -6.04 -2.27
C TYR A 14 -7.20 -7.22 -3.11
N CYS A 15 -6.23 -7.84 -3.80
CA CYS A 15 -6.39 -9.14 -4.44
C CYS A 15 -5.56 -10.15 -3.65
N THR A 16 -5.37 -11.35 -4.19
CA THR A 16 -4.66 -12.41 -3.48
C THR A 16 -3.24 -12.02 -3.06
N THR A 17 -2.49 -11.38 -3.95
CA THR A 17 -1.09 -11.03 -3.71
C THR A 17 -0.78 -9.55 -3.87
N ARG A 18 -1.77 -8.71 -4.13
CA ARG A 18 -1.55 -7.28 -4.34
C ARG A 18 -2.46 -6.46 -3.46
N LEU A 19 -1.90 -5.41 -2.89
CA LEU A 19 -2.64 -4.40 -2.17
C LEU A 19 -2.79 -3.19 -3.10
N ARG A 20 -4.01 -2.70 -3.26
CA ARG A 20 -4.32 -1.57 -4.15
C ARG A 20 -4.79 -0.40 -3.32
N ILE A 21 -4.05 0.70 -3.39
CA ILE A 21 -4.37 1.89 -2.60
C ILE A 21 -4.47 3.09 -3.53
N GLU A 22 -5.64 3.72 -3.54
CA GLU A 22 -5.84 4.96 -4.29
C GLU A 22 -5.43 6.13 -3.41
N LEU A 23 -4.57 7.00 -3.93
CA LEU A 23 -4.00 8.12 -3.18
C LEU A 23 -4.44 9.45 -3.77
N LYS A 24 -4.59 10.46 -2.92
CA LYS A 24 -4.83 11.83 -3.38
C LYS A 24 -3.58 12.41 -4.01
N ASN A 25 -2.43 12.15 -3.40
CA ASN A 25 -1.14 12.62 -3.89
C ASN A 25 -0.15 11.46 -3.90
N THR A 26 0.19 10.98 -5.09
CA THR A 26 1.08 9.84 -5.26
C THR A 26 2.52 10.14 -4.85
N GLU A 27 2.91 11.41 -4.81
CA GLU A 27 4.27 11.80 -4.41
C GLU A 27 4.55 11.53 -2.94
N LYS A 28 3.52 11.38 -2.13
CA LYS A 28 3.67 11.09 -0.70
C LYS A 28 3.91 9.61 -0.42
N PHE A 29 3.86 8.76 -1.43
CA PHE A 29 4.10 7.33 -1.26
C PHE A 29 5.60 7.06 -1.07
N ASN A 30 5.94 6.27 -0.05
CA ASN A 30 7.31 5.90 0.25
C ASN A 30 7.42 4.39 0.41
N PHE A 31 7.91 3.72 -0.63
CA PHE A 31 8.01 2.26 -0.64
C PHE A 31 8.98 1.72 0.41
N LYS A 32 10.00 2.50 0.76
CA LYS A 32 10.99 2.05 1.75
C LYS A 32 10.36 1.71 3.09
N GLU A 33 9.30 2.40 3.46
CA GLU A 33 8.61 2.12 4.72
C GLU A 33 7.86 0.80 4.70
N LEU A 34 7.69 0.20 3.53
CA LEU A 34 7.00 -1.09 3.38
C LEU A 34 7.94 -2.26 3.18
N GLU A 35 9.25 -2.02 3.03
CA GLU A 35 10.20 -3.11 2.75
C GLU A 35 10.21 -4.17 3.84
N ASN A 36 10.05 -3.75 5.09
CA ASN A 36 10.06 -4.67 6.23
C ASN A 36 8.74 -5.44 6.39
N THR A 37 7.74 -5.12 5.60
CA THR A 37 6.44 -5.80 5.67
C THR A 37 6.35 -7.00 4.72
N GLY A 38 7.39 -7.22 3.92
CA GLY A 38 7.38 -8.28 2.92
C GLY A 38 6.97 -7.79 1.54
N ALA A 39 6.84 -6.49 1.35
CA ALA A 39 6.54 -5.92 0.04
C ALA A 39 7.72 -6.19 -0.91
N ILE A 40 7.39 -6.70 -2.10
CA ILE A 40 8.40 -7.09 -3.10
C ILE A 40 8.62 -5.98 -4.11
N ASP A 41 7.52 -5.35 -4.56
CA ASP A 41 7.57 -4.37 -5.63
C ASP A 41 6.29 -3.53 -5.58
N TYR A 42 6.27 -2.48 -6.37
CA TYR A 42 5.07 -1.65 -6.50
C TYR A 42 5.01 -1.06 -7.90
N LYS A 43 3.82 -0.64 -8.30
CA LYS A 43 3.67 0.14 -9.53
C LYS A 43 2.46 1.06 -9.41
N PHE A 44 2.50 2.15 -10.13
CA PHE A 44 1.39 3.09 -10.19
C PHE A 44 0.53 2.85 -11.41
N LEU A 45 -0.78 2.97 -11.22
CA LEU A 45 -1.75 2.97 -12.29
C LEU A 45 -2.66 4.16 -12.02
N SER A 46 -2.39 5.28 -12.69
CA SER A 46 -3.02 6.55 -12.37
C SER A 46 -2.75 6.93 -10.91
N ASN A 47 -3.76 7.18 -10.09
CA ASN A 47 -3.60 7.53 -8.68
C ASN A 47 -3.57 6.32 -7.75
N GLU A 48 -3.59 5.13 -8.30
CA GLU A 48 -3.56 3.90 -7.52
C GLU A 48 -2.15 3.34 -7.49
N VAL A 49 -1.66 3.00 -6.30
CA VAL A 49 -0.42 2.26 -6.15
C VAL A 49 -0.79 0.79 -5.88
N GLN A 50 -0.18 -0.10 -6.65
CA GLN A 50 -0.34 -1.54 -6.47
C GLN A 50 0.93 -2.08 -5.86
N ILE A 51 0.83 -2.64 -4.68
CA ILE A 51 1.97 -3.17 -3.93
C ILE A 51 1.92 -4.69 -3.98
N VAL A 52 2.98 -5.30 -4.48
CA VAL A 52 3.05 -6.75 -4.64
C VAL A 52 3.62 -7.37 -3.39
N TYR A 53 2.94 -8.39 -2.89
CA TYR A 53 3.38 -9.18 -1.75
C TYR A 53 3.52 -10.65 -2.15
N GLY A 54 4.49 -11.33 -1.55
CA GLY A 54 4.68 -12.76 -1.79
C GLY A 54 3.75 -13.64 -0.96
N VAL A 55 2.93 -13.04 -0.10
CA VAL A 55 1.99 -13.72 0.78
C VAL A 55 0.60 -13.10 0.59
N GLN A 56 -0.39 -13.63 1.29
CA GLN A 56 -1.76 -13.16 1.13
C GLN A 56 -1.90 -11.69 1.54
N ALA A 57 -2.36 -10.88 0.61
CA ALA A 57 -2.49 -9.43 0.82
C ALA A 57 -3.51 -9.08 1.90
N GLU A 58 -4.46 -9.95 2.18
CA GLU A 58 -5.46 -9.72 3.23
C GLU A 58 -4.81 -9.52 4.60
N HIS A 59 -3.85 -10.36 4.96
CA HIS A 59 -3.13 -10.23 6.24
C HIS A 59 -2.30 -8.96 6.27
N ILE A 60 -1.70 -8.62 5.15
CA ILE A 60 -0.89 -7.41 5.03
C ILE A 60 -1.77 -6.17 5.19
N TYR A 61 -2.94 -6.17 4.59
CA TYR A 61 -3.87 -5.07 4.68
C TYR A 61 -4.24 -4.75 6.14
N ASP A 62 -4.56 -5.77 6.93
CA ASP A 62 -4.89 -5.58 8.33
C ASP A 62 -3.72 -4.98 9.12
N MET A 63 -2.53 -5.48 8.88
CA MET A 63 -1.32 -4.99 9.55
C MET A 63 -1.02 -3.55 9.17
N LEU A 64 -1.12 -3.23 7.89
CA LEU A 64 -0.78 -1.89 7.40
C LEU A 64 -1.74 -0.83 7.93
N GLN A 65 -3.01 -1.16 8.05
CA GLN A 65 -3.99 -0.24 8.63
C GLN A 65 -3.62 0.18 10.04
N LYS A 66 -3.07 -0.73 10.82
CA LYS A 66 -2.71 -0.44 12.21
C LYS A 66 -1.43 0.38 12.34
N TYR A 67 -0.44 0.09 11.50
CA TYR A 67 0.92 0.57 11.76
C TYR A 67 1.53 1.46 10.69
N TYR A 68 1.11 1.36 9.44
CA TYR A 68 1.83 1.97 8.32
C TYR A 68 1.00 2.95 7.48
N ILE A 69 -0.28 2.86 7.56
CA ILE A 69 -1.18 3.77 6.86
C ILE A 69 -1.63 4.89 7.80
#